data_bb60074eb0bdc585517c091ab57e7ca7
#
_entry.id   bb60074eb0bdc585517c091ab57e7ca7
#
_cell.length_a   1.000
_cell.length_b   1.000
_cell.length_c   1.000
_cell.angle_alpha   90.00
_cell.angle_beta   90.00
_cell.angle_gamma   90.00
#
_symmetry.space_group_name_H-M   'P 1'
#
loop_
_entity.id
_entity.type
_entity.pdbx_description
1 polymer ?
#
loop_
_entity_poly.entity_id
_entity_poly.type
_entity_poly.pdbx_seq_one_letter_code
_entity_poly.pdbx_strand_id
1 'polypeptide(L)'
;MRNIGIILVLLSLFSCETKYNYIDSGLANGRFDGTMYDYLHSNSYDWDSTLLLVERAGLEDLFQGKQAGYEKITFFGPTNLSILRWMIEQGYNAVREIPEATCRELILRHIVAGIHWRDDIPRGEQVLGETQGKGGEVFTSAFGTKFWVYSF
;
A
#
# COMPACT_ATOMS: atom_id res chain seq x y z
N MET A 1 -22.54 -39.58 -34.68
CA MET A 1 -21.18 -39.13 -34.31
C MET A 1 -20.98 -37.59 -34.39
N ARG A 2 -21.81 -36.86 -35.15
CA ARG A 2 -21.65 -35.38 -35.33
C ARG A 2 -22.01 -34.55 -34.10
N ASN A 3 -22.85 -35.08 -33.17
CA ASN A 3 -23.30 -34.35 -31.99
C ASN A 3 -22.34 -34.48 -30.78
N ILE A 4 -21.47 -35.49 -30.76
CA ILE A 4 -20.52 -35.72 -29.69
C ILE A 4 -19.38 -34.66 -29.72
N GLY A 5 -18.97 -34.25 -30.94
CA GLY A 5 -17.96 -33.20 -31.08
C GLY A 5 -18.41 -31.84 -30.57
N ILE A 6 -19.69 -31.50 -30.77
CA ILE A 6 -20.27 -30.22 -30.29
C ILE A 6 -20.35 -30.19 -28.75
N ILE A 7 -20.70 -31.29 -28.14
CA ILE A 7 -20.77 -31.40 -26.65
C ILE A 7 -19.38 -31.27 -26.03
N LEU A 8 -18.34 -31.85 -26.63
CA LEU A 8 -16.96 -31.73 -26.18
C LEU A 8 -16.42 -30.29 -26.29
N VAL A 9 -16.77 -29.56 -27.34
CA VAL A 9 -16.40 -28.15 -27.51
C VAL A 9 -17.11 -27.25 -26.51
N LEU A 10 -18.39 -27.53 -26.21
CA LEU A 10 -19.16 -26.77 -25.20
C LEU A 10 -18.64 -27.00 -23.77
N LEU A 11 -18.16 -28.18 -23.44
CA LEU A 11 -17.57 -28.49 -22.12
C LEU A 11 -16.21 -27.81 -21.90
N SER A 12 -15.46 -27.49 -22.96
CA SER A 12 -14.16 -26.80 -22.84
C SER A 12 -14.31 -25.28 -22.59
N LEU A 13 -15.49 -24.69 -22.75
CA LEU A 13 -15.74 -23.28 -22.54
C LEU A 13 -16.02 -22.92 -21.06
N PHE A 14 -16.24 -23.91 -20.20
CA PHE A 14 -16.48 -23.70 -18.76
C PHE A 14 -15.22 -23.80 -17.88
N SER A 15 -14.04 -24.01 -18.46
CA SER A 15 -12.79 -24.21 -17.72
C SER A 15 -11.98 -22.92 -17.52
N CYS A 16 -12.62 -21.76 -17.37
CA CYS A 16 -11.92 -20.54 -17.03
C CYS A 16 -12.45 -19.92 -15.74
N GLU A 17 -12.48 -20.70 -14.66
CA GLU A 17 -12.44 -20.10 -13.34
C GLU A 17 -10.98 -19.78 -13.02
N THR A 18 -10.61 -18.52 -13.14
CA THR A 18 -9.42 -17.99 -12.45
C THR A 18 -9.68 -18.08 -10.95
N LYS A 19 -9.48 -19.25 -10.36
CA LYS A 19 -9.38 -19.40 -8.91
C LYS A 19 -8.21 -18.53 -8.49
N TYR A 20 -8.52 -17.40 -7.87
CA TYR A 20 -7.53 -16.70 -7.06
C TYR A 20 -7.04 -17.72 -6.05
N ASN A 21 -5.78 -18.15 -6.16
CA ASN A 21 -5.11 -19.03 -5.20
C ASN A 21 -4.80 -18.25 -3.91
N TYR A 22 -5.79 -17.52 -3.40
CA TYR A 22 -5.73 -16.93 -2.07
C TYR A 22 -6.33 -17.96 -1.11
N ILE A 23 -5.45 -18.69 -0.47
CA ILE A 23 -5.83 -19.55 0.65
C ILE A 23 -5.81 -18.64 1.88
N ASP A 24 -6.97 -18.22 2.34
CA ASP A 24 -7.09 -17.64 3.67
C ASP A 24 -6.86 -18.75 4.68
N SER A 25 -5.64 -18.83 5.18
CA SER A 25 -5.25 -19.81 6.20
C SER A 25 -5.78 -19.45 7.58
N GLY A 26 -6.46 -18.31 7.75
CA GLY A 26 -6.86 -17.77 9.04
C GLY A 26 -5.68 -17.31 9.93
N LEU A 27 -4.45 -17.42 9.41
CA LEU A 27 -3.23 -17.03 10.12
C LEU A 27 -2.85 -15.56 9.87
N ALA A 28 -3.40 -14.94 8.82
CA ALA A 28 -3.17 -13.54 8.53
C ALA A 28 -3.94 -12.68 9.52
N ASN A 29 -3.28 -12.22 10.56
CA ASN A 29 -3.84 -11.25 11.48
C ASN A 29 -3.68 -9.84 10.88
N GLY A 30 -4.80 -9.22 10.49
CA GLY A 30 -4.82 -7.84 9.99
C GLY A 30 -4.59 -6.78 11.08
N ARG A 31 -4.26 -7.20 12.31
CA ARG A 31 -3.99 -6.30 13.43
C ARG A 31 -2.59 -6.54 13.96
N PHE A 32 -1.87 -5.45 14.16
CA PHE A 32 -0.54 -5.43 14.77
C PHE A 32 -0.64 -4.74 16.14
N ASP A 33 -0.04 -5.34 17.16
CA ASP A 33 0.03 -4.76 18.50
C ASP A 33 1.30 -3.91 18.61
N GLY A 34 1.16 -2.64 18.30
CA GLY A 34 2.26 -1.69 18.25
C GLY A 34 1.94 -0.46 17.39
N THR A 35 2.92 0.41 17.27
CA THR A 35 2.84 1.59 16.42
C THR A 35 3.12 1.25 14.95
N MET A 36 2.85 2.17 14.03
CA MET A 36 3.24 2.01 12.63
C MET A 36 4.76 1.89 12.49
N TYR A 37 5.53 2.62 13.31
CA TYR A 37 6.98 2.51 13.36
C TYR A 37 7.44 1.09 13.74
N ASP A 38 6.84 0.52 14.78
CA ASP A 38 7.14 -0.85 15.22
C ASP A 38 6.79 -1.88 14.14
N TYR A 39 5.69 -1.66 13.43
CA TYR A 39 5.29 -2.51 12.31
C TYR A 39 6.33 -2.52 11.19
N LEU A 40 6.78 -1.34 10.74
CA LEU A 40 7.79 -1.23 9.69
C LEU A 40 9.09 -1.91 10.11
N HIS A 41 9.52 -1.68 11.36
CA HIS A 41 10.74 -2.26 11.91
C HIS A 41 10.67 -3.79 12.01
N SER A 42 9.54 -4.35 12.41
CA SER A 42 9.37 -5.81 12.56
C SER A 42 9.23 -6.55 11.22
N ASN A 43 8.90 -5.85 10.15
CA ASN A 43 8.67 -6.41 8.83
C ASN A 43 9.69 -5.89 7.78
N SER A 44 10.96 -5.91 8.12
CA SER A 44 12.07 -5.35 7.33
C SER A 44 12.16 -5.90 5.90
N TYR A 45 11.73 -7.14 5.66
CA TYR A 45 11.72 -7.73 4.33
C TYR A 45 10.99 -6.87 3.30
N ASP A 46 9.88 -6.26 3.68
CA ASP A 46 9.07 -5.42 2.79
C ASP A 46 9.30 -3.92 3.02
N TRP A 47 9.75 -3.49 4.21
CA TRP A 47 9.66 -2.10 4.67
C TRP A 47 10.97 -1.46 5.14
N ASP A 48 12.12 -2.12 5.02
CA ASP A 48 13.41 -1.59 5.48
C ASP A 48 13.75 -0.24 4.83
N SER A 49 13.63 -0.13 3.51
CA SER A 49 13.88 1.12 2.79
C SER A 49 12.89 2.23 3.16
N THR A 50 11.65 1.87 3.44
CA THR A 50 10.62 2.81 3.90
C THR A 50 10.93 3.31 5.29
N LEU A 51 11.34 2.43 6.20
CA LEU A 51 11.78 2.80 7.54
C LEU A 51 12.96 3.76 7.50
N LEU A 52 13.98 3.46 6.69
CA LEU A 52 15.12 4.36 6.47
C LEU A 52 14.72 5.73 5.94
N LEU A 53 13.71 5.80 5.06
CA LEU A 53 13.17 7.08 4.58
C LEU A 53 12.44 7.84 5.69
N VAL A 54 11.66 7.15 6.54
CA VAL A 54 10.96 7.74 7.69
C VAL A 54 11.96 8.35 8.68
N GLU A 55 13.00 7.60 9.03
CA GLU A 55 14.06 8.05 9.95
C GLU A 55 14.82 9.24 9.36
N ARG A 56 15.25 9.15 8.10
CA ARG A 56 15.95 10.24 7.44
C ARG A 56 15.10 11.50 7.28
N ALA A 57 13.79 11.35 7.19
CA ALA A 57 12.82 12.45 7.12
C ALA A 57 12.54 13.10 8.48
N GLY A 58 12.99 12.52 9.59
CA GLY A 58 12.66 12.94 10.95
C GLY A 58 11.15 12.80 11.24
N LEU A 59 10.56 11.67 10.85
CA LEU A 59 9.12 11.40 10.97
C LEU A 59 8.80 10.29 11.98
N GLU A 60 9.77 9.87 12.80
CA GLU A 60 9.60 8.78 13.76
C GLU A 60 8.45 9.07 14.74
N ASP A 61 8.37 10.30 15.28
CA ASP A 61 7.31 10.68 16.22
C ASP A 61 5.92 10.63 15.57
N LEU A 62 5.80 10.95 14.29
CA LEU A 62 4.54 10.83 13.54
C LEU A 62 4.14 9.35 13.42
N PHE A 63 5.08 8.48 13.05
CA PHE A 63 4.82 7.04 12.90
C PHE A 63 4.64 6.31 14.23
N GLN A 64 5.09 6.91 15.33
CA GLN A 64 4.85 6.43 16.71
C GLN A 64 3.54 6.99 17.29
N GLY A 65 2.77 7.80 16.55
CA GLY A 65 1.53 8.41 17.02
C GLY A 65 1.73 9.48 18.11
N LYS A 66 2.94 10.05 18.22
CA LYS A 66 3.29 11.08 19.22
C LYS A 66 3.04 12.50 18.75
N GLN A 67 2.84 12.70 17.44
CA GLN A 67 2.60 14.01 16.87
C GLN A 67 1.13 14.40 17.04
N ALA A 68 0.87 15.57 17.63
CA ALA A 68 -0.49 16.07 17.85
C ALA A 68 -1.26 16.22 16.52
N GLY A 69 -2.48 15.69 16.48
CA GLY A 69 -3.33 15.65 15.29
C GLY A 69 -3.07 14.48 14.36
N TYR A 70 -2.04 13.67 14.64
CA TYR A 70 -1.64 12.50 13.86
C TYR A 70 -1.46 11.24 14.72
N GLU A 71 -2.18 11.17 15.81
CA GLU A 71 -2.18 10.00 16.70
C GLU A 71 -2.70 8.75 16.00
N LYS A 72 -3.47 8.96 14.92
CA LYS A 72 -3.99 7.93 14.03
C LYS A 72 -3.79 8.33 12.59
N ILE A 73 -3.14 7.48 11.83
CA ILE A 73 -2.86 7.69 10.40
C ILE A 73 -3.20 6.44 9.60
N THR A 74 -3.49 6.63 8.33
CA THR A 74 -3.45 5.59 7.32
C THR A 74 -2.26 5.85 6.42
N PHE A 75 -1.38 4.86 6.29
CA PHE A 75 -0.17 4.95 5.49
C PHE A 75 -0.25 3.99 4.31
N PHE A 76 -0.21 4.54 3.11
CA PHE A 76 -0.16 3.79 1.85
C PHE A 76 1.29 3.63 1.40
N GLY A 77 2.10 2.98 2.23
CA GLY A 77 3.54 2.97 2.10
C GLY A 77 4.07 2.29 0.84
N PRO A 78 5.10 2.88 0.22
CA PRO A 78 5.86 2.20 -0.82
C PRO A 78 6.71 1.09 -0.20
N THR A 79 6.71 -0.09 -0.80
CA THR A 79 7.57 -1.20 -0.39
C THR A 79 9.03 -0.99 -0.83
N ASN A 80 9.95 -1.80 -0.30
CA ASN A 80 11.36 -1.82 -0.69
C ASN A 80 11.55 -1.82 -2.20
N LEU A 81 10.76 -2.61 -2.93
CA LEU A 81 10.86 -2.69 -4.39
C LEU A 81 10.42 -1.40 -5.07
N SER A 82 9.37 -0.75 -4.57
CA SER A 82 8.89 0.53 -5.09
C SER A 82 9.92 1.63 -4.90
N ILE A 83 10.54 1.68 -3.71
CA ILE A 83 11.59 2.64 -3.40
C ILE A 83 12.83 2.39 -4.26
N LEU A 84 13.24 1.13 -4.41
CA LEU A 84 14.39 0.77 -5.26
C LEU A 84 14.19 1.25 -6.71
N ARG A 85 13.00 1.01 -7.29
CA ARG A 85 12.68 1.47 -8.64
C ARG A 85 12.75 2.98 -8.76
N TRP A 86 12.13 3.69 -7.83
CA TRP A 86 12.15 5.14 -7.80
C TRP A 86 13.59 5.68 -7.64
N MET A 87 14.41 5.08 -6.77
CA MET A 87 15.81 5.46 -6.60
C MET A 87 16.61 5.31 -7.90
N ILE A 88 16.44 4.21 -8.62
CA ILE A 88 17.09 3.98 -9.91
C ILE A 88 16.69 5.05 -10.92
N GLU A 89 15.42 5.40 -11.01
CA GLU A 89 14.90 6.44 -11.89
C GLU A 89 15.46 7.83 -11.56
N GLN A 90 15.68 8.10 -10.26
CA GLN A 90 16.25 9.38 -9.80
C GLN A 90 17.79 9.39 -9.74
N GLY A 91 18.45 8.26 -10.01
CA GLY A 91 19.91 8.15 -9.99
C GLY A 91 20.54 8.04 -8.60
N TYR A 92 19.76 7.64 -7.59
CA TYR A 92 20.27 7.36 -6.24
C TYR A 92 20.69 5.89 -6.09
N ASN A 93 21.82 5.64 -5.42
CA ASN A 93 22.30 4.28 -5.15
C ASN A 93 21.93 3.80 -3.74
N ALA A 94 21.63 4.71 -2.83
CA ALA A 94 21.25 4.40 -1.46
C ALA A 94 20.33 5.48 -0.86
N VAL A 95 19.48 5.10 0.09
CA VAL A 95 18.57 6.03 0.80
C VAL A 95 19.33 7.20 1.44
N ARG A 96 20.55 6.97 1.93
CA ARG A 96 21.40 8.03 2.54
C ARG A 96 21.80 9.15 1.56
N GLU A 97 21.69 8.93 0.24
CA GLU A 97 21.99 9.93 -0.79
C GLU A 97 20.80 10.85 -1.07
N ILE A 98 19.61 10.44 -0.69
CA ILE A 98 18.39 11.21 -0.92
C ILE A 98 18.36 12.39 0.06
N PRO A 99 18.13 13.63 -0.41
CA PRO A 99 17.98 14.77 0.49
C PRO A 99 16.85 14.55 1.52
N GLU A 100 17.06 15.00 2.77
CA GLU A 100 16.08 14.81 3.87
C GLU A 100 14.70 15.42 3.51
N ALA A 101 14.71 16.60 2.89
CA ALA A 101 13.46 17.24 2.43
C ALA A 101 12.72 16.39 1.40
N THR A 102 13.44 15.70 0.51
CA THR A 102 12.84 14.78 -0.48
C THR A 102 12.29 13.54 0.18
N CYS A 103 13.02 12.95 1.15
CA CYS A 103 12.51 11.83 1.96
C CYS A 103 11.21 12.22 2.65
N ARG A 104 11.20 13.40 3.27
CA ARG A 104 10.03 13.91 4.00
C ARG A 104 8.83 14.12 3.07
N GLU A 105 9.03 14.76 1.94
CA GLU A 105 7.96 14.98 0.96
C GLU A 105 7.42 13.65 0.42
N LEU A 106 8.30 12.71 0.08
CA LEU A 106 7.92 11.40 -0.42
C LEU A 106 7.04 10.64 0.59
N ILE A 107 7.47 10.56 1.85
CA ILE A 107 6.70 9.83 2.87
C ILE A 107 5.36 10.52 3.18
N LEU A 108 5.36 11.85 3.33
CA LEU A 108 4.14 12.59 3.66
C LEU A 108 3.05 12.49 2.58
N ARG A 109 3.41 12.30 1.32
CA ARG A 109 2.45 12.06 0.23
C ARG A 109 1.66 10.76 0.38
N HIS A 110 2.12 9.84 1.21
CA HIS A 110 1.50 8.53 1.41
C HIS A 110 0.72 8.45 2.73
N ILE A 111 0.56 9.56 3.45
CA ILE A 111 -0.10 9.60 4.76
C ILE A 111 -1.40 10.39 4.67
N VAL A 112 -2.47 9.78 5.12
CA VAL A 112 -3.77 10.42 5.35
C VAL A 112 -4.09 10.35 6.84
N ALA A 113 -4.61 11.46 7.39
CA ALA A 113 -5.04 11.49 8.78
C ALA A 113 -6.24 10.56 9.01
N GLY A 114 -6.27 9.92 10.18
CA GLY A 114 -7.33 8.99 10.54
C GLY A 114 -7.07 7.55 10.13
N ILE A 115 -7.95 6.66 10.57
CA ILE A 115 -7.92 5.23 10.25
C ILE A 115 -8.96 4.95 9.18
N HIS A 116 -8.52 4.45 8.05
CA HIS A 116 -9.36 4.02 6.93
C HIS A 116 -9.13 2.52 6.69
N TRP A 117 -10.07 1.70 7.16
CA TRP A 117 -9.99 0.26 6.94
C TRP A 117 -10.40 -0.08 5.51
N ARG A 118 -9.79 -1.11 4.94
CA ARG A 118 -10.12 -1.60 3.61
C ARG A 118 -11.63 -1.80 3.39
N ASP A 119 -12.30 -2.34 4.39
CA ASP A 119 -13.73 -2.70 4.29
C ASP A 119 -14.66 -1.47 4.45
N ASP A 120 -14.14 -0.35 4.94
CA ASP A 120 -14.84 0.93 5.04
C ASP A 120 -14.73 1.77 3.76
N ILE A 121 -13.85 1.36 2.82
CA ILE A 121 -13.67 2.06 1.55
C ILE A 121 -14.87 1.78 0.65
N PRO A 122 -15.67 2.80 0.28
CA PRO A 122 -16.86 2.59 -0.53
C PRO A 122 -16.50 2.15 -1.95
N ARG A 123 -17.47 1.53 -2.62
CA ARG A 123 -17.31 1.17 -4.03
C ARG A 123 -17.35 2.40 -4.91
N GLY A 124 -16.52 2.41 -5.93
CA GLY A 124 -16.35 3.53 -6.85
C GLY A 124 -15.14 4.39 -6.50
N GLU A 125 -14.84 5.35 -7.36
CA GLU A 125 -13.73 6.27 -7.17
C GLU A 125 -14.15 7.38 -6.21
N GLN A 126 -13.41 7.53 -5.12
CA GLN A 126 -13.70 8.53 -4.09
C GLN A 126 -12.40 9.11 -3.52
N VAL A 127 -12.45 10.38 -3.15
CA VAL A 127 -11.38 11.02 -2.39
C VAL A 127 -11.40 10.50 -0.97
N LEU A 128 -10.35 9.82 -0.55
CA LEU A 128 -10.20 9.34 0.82
C LEU A 128 -9.79 10.47 1.77
N GLY A 129 -8.95 11.38 1.31
CA GLY A 129 -8.47 12.52 2.08
C GLY A 129 -7.27 13.19 1.42
N GLU A 130 -6.92 14.36 1.94
CA GLU A 130 -5.70 15.06 1.55
C GLU A 130 -4.48 14.38 2.18
N THR A 131 -3.41 14.25 1.42
CA THR A 131 -2.14 13.78 1.96
C THR A 131 -1.44 14.88 2.74
N GLN A 132 -0.52 14.50 3.63
CA GLN A 132 0.25 15.44 4.44
C GLN A 132 1.38 16.13 3.64
N GLY A 133 1.72 15.61 2.45
CA GLY A 133 2.68 16.19 1.52
C GLY A 133 2.04 17.17 0.54
N LYS A 134 2.89 17.92 -0.18
CA LYS A 134 2.41 18.84 -1.20
C LYS A 134 1.72 18.10 -2.36
N GLY A 135 0.55 18.57 -2.72
CA GLY A 135 -0.10 18.24 -3.99
C GLY A 135 -0.76 16.88 -4.03
N GLY A 136 -1.21 16.35 -2.88
CA GLY A 136 -1.80 15.03 -2.92
C GLY A 136 -3.19 14.96 -2.29
N GLU A 137 -4.13 14.48 -3.07
CA GLU A 137 -5.32 13.81 -2.61
C GLU A 137 -5.13 12.31 -2.85
N VAL A 138 -5.56 11.48 -1.93
CA VAL A 138 -5.61 10.04 -2.14
C VAL A 138 -6.99 9.68 -2.64
N PHE A 139 -7.03 9.18 -3.87
CA PHE A 139 -8.23 8.61 -4.44
C PHE A 139 -8.23 7.11 -4.24
N THR A 140 -9.36 6.56 -3.87
CA THR A 140 -9.54 5.12 -3.74
C THR A 140 -10.67 4.65 -4.64
N SER A 141 -10.50 3.47 -5.23
CA SER A 141 -11.54 2.77 -5.95
C SER A 141 -11.60 1.34 -5.43
N ALA A 142 -12.76 0.92 -4.97
CA ALA A 142 -12.98 -0.45 -4.50
C ALA A 142 -13.82 -1.23 -5.52
N PHE A 143 -13.31 -2.38 -5.94
CA PHE A 143 -14.01 -3.33 -6.79
C PHE A 143 -13.85 -4.75 -6.26
N GLY A 144 -14.92 -5.31 -5.75
CA GLY A 144 -14.88 -6.62 -5.11
C GLY A 144 -14.01 -6.59 -3.84
N THR A 145 -12.99 -7.44 -3.78
CA THR A 145 -12.02 -7.52 -2.67
C THR A 145 -10.77 -6.70 -2.89
N LYS A 146 -10.67 -5.96 -3.98
CA LYS A 146 -9.51 -5.13 -4.34
C LYS A 146 -9.88 -3.65 -4.25
N PHE A 147 -8.92 -2.85 -3.84
CA PHE A 147 -9.01 -1.40 -3.96
C PHE A 147 -7.74 -0.85 -4.61
N TRP A 148 -7.88 0.29 -5.23
CA TRP A 148 -6.80 1.00 -5.90
C TRP A 148 -6.59 2.32 -5.19
N VAL A 149 -5.35 2.72 -5.03
CA VAL A 149 -4.98 4.00 -4.43
C VAL A 149 -4.20 4.78 -5.48
N TYR A 150 -4.61 6.02 -5.70
CA TYR A 150 -3.94 6.96 -6.59
C TYR A 150 -3.56 8.19 -5.79
N SER A 151 -2.37 8.72 -6.03
CA SER A 151 -1.94 10.04 -5.58
C SER A 151 -1.52 10.86 -6.80
N PHE A 152 -1.99 12.07 -6.90
CA PHE A 152 -1.64 13.00 -7.97
C PHE A 152 -0.78 14.15 -7.45
#